data_ee8949a3df34ab821b58d579a72bbb65
#
_entry.id   ee8949a3df34ab821b58d579a72bbb65
#
_cell.length_a   1.000
_cell.length_b   1.000
_cell.length_c   1.000
_cell.angle_alpha   90.00
_cell.angle_beta   90.00
_cell.angle_gamma   90.00
#
_symmetry.space_group_name_H-M   'P 1'
#
loop_
_entity.id
_entity.type
_entity.pdbx_description
1 polymer ?
#
loop_
_entity_poly.entity_id
_entity_poly.type
_entity_poly.pdbx_seq_one_letter_code
_entity_poly.pdbx_strand_id
1 'polypeptide(L)'
;MDIRPLAIPGSFVVTPKIHGDDRGEFVEWFRADLLKKATGLDFSVAQANLSVSAKGTLRGIHFADVPPGQAKYVMCSSGSIEDYVVDIRVGSPTFGAWDRAIISASERNAIVLDVGLGHAFLALEDNTTVTYLVTDQFKPHAEHAINPLDEDLGLKFALPARELLLSEKDTSAPGFLAAQAAGLLPTWQG
;
A
#
# COMPACT_ATOMS: atom_id res chain seq x y z
N MET A 1 -13.39 0.93 -15.55
CA MET A 1 -12.58 0.62 -14.35
C MET A 1 -12.76 -0.85 -14.06
N ASP A 2 -11.69 -1.62 -14.09
CA ASP A 2 -11.65 -3.03 -13.70
C ASP A 2 -11.04 -3.12 -12.29
N ILE A 3 -11.64 -3.93 -11.40
CA ILE A 3 -11.21 -4.06 -10.01
C ILE A 3 -11.13 -5.54 -9.69
N ARG A 4 -9.93 -6.03 -9.44
CA ARG A 4 -9.67 -7.44 -9.14
C ARG A 4 -9.05 -7.62 -7.75
N PRO A 5 -9.48 -8.62 -6.99
CA PRO A 5 -8.87 -8.91 -5.69
C PRO A 5 -7.43 -9.41 -5.84
N LEU A 6 -6.61 -9.11 -4.85
CA LEU A 6 -5.33 -9.77 -4.58
C LEU A 6 -5.54 -10.98 -3.65
N ALA A 7 -4.46 -11.70 -3.34
CA ALA A 7 -4.54 -12.87 -2.46
C ALA A 7 -4.87 -12.51 -1.00
N ILE A 8 -4.63 -11.27 -0.59
CA ILE A 8 -4.92 -10.80 0.76
C ILE A 8 -6.33 -10.19 0.82
N PRO A 9 -7.26 -10.70 1.64
CA PRO A 9 -8.61 -10.14 1.77
C PRO A 9 -8.60 -8.67 2.15
N GLY A 10 -9.38 -7.86 1.42
CA GLY A 10 -9.44 -6.41 1.58
C GLY A 10 -8.40 -5.65 0.73
N SER A 11 -7.71 -6.34 -0.18
CA SER A 11 -6.79 -5.70 -1.12
C SER A 11 -7.18 -5.95 -2.57
N PHE A 12 -6.97 -4.93 -3.42
CA PHE A 12 -7.43 -4.95 -4.80
C PHE A 12 -6.47 -4.18 -5.71
N VAL A 13 -6.33 -4.64 -6.95
CA VAL A 13 -5.76 -3.84 -8.04
C VAL A 13 -6.87 -3.22 -8.85
N VAL A 14 -6.76 -1.93 -9.11
CA VAL A 14 -7.69 -1.13 -9.91
C VAL A 14 -7.01 -0.74 -11.21
N THR A 15 -7.63 -1.10 -12.34
CA THR A 15 -7.17 -0.69 -13.67
C THR A 15 -8.24 0.22 -14.28
N PRO A 16 -8.02 1.53 -14.35
CA PRO A 16 -8.97 2.47 -14.92
C PRO A 16 -9.06 2.31 -16.45
N LYS A 17 -10.14 2.79 -17.03
CA LYS A 17 -10.23 2.93 -18.48
C LYS A 17 -9.50 4.19 -18.91
N ILE A 18 -8.57 4.04 -19.84
CA ILE A 18 -7.86 5.16 -20.46
C ILE A 18 -8.65 5.60 -21.68
N HIS A 19 -8.91 6.90 -21.80
CA HIS A 19 -9.56 7.53 -22.94
C HIS A 19 -8.52 8.43 -23.63
N GLY A 20 -7.99 7.98 -24.78
CA GLY A 20 -6.98 8.68 -25.55
C GLY A 20 -7.56 9.30 -26.82
N ASP A 21 -7.01 10.48 -27.21
CA ASP A 21 -7.21 11.14 -28.52
C ASP A 21 -5.93 11.90 -28.93
N ASP A 22 -5.96 12.64 -30.02
CA ASP A 22 -4.80 13.40 -30.54
C ASP A 22 -4.24 14.45 -29.56
N ARG A 23 -4.92 14.76 -28.48
CA ARG A 23 -4.49 15.71 -27.44
C ARG A 23 -3.79 15.02 -26.26
N GLY A 24 -3.92 13.68 -26.14
CA GLY A 24 -3.38 12.88 -25.03
C GLY A 24 -4.41 11.96 -24.40
N GLU A 25 -4.33 11.74 -23.10
CA GLU A 25 -5.13 10.77 -22.36
C GLU A 25 -5.95 11.43 -21.25
N PHE A 26 -7.15 10.91 -21.05
CA PHE A 26 -7.99 11.22 -19.89
C PHE A 26 -8.32 9.93 -19.13
N VAL A 27 -8.20 9.97 -17.79
CA VAL A 27 -8.43 8.85 -16.92
C VAL A 27 -9.21 9.27 -15.68
N GLU A 28 -10.33 8.61 -15.40
CA GLU A 28 -10.96 8.67 -14.08
C GLU A 28 -10.20 7.69 -13.17
N TRP A 29 -9.16 8.18 -12.52
CA TRP A 29 -8.26 7.33 -11.75
C TRP A 29 -8.82 6.88 -10.39
N PHE A 30 -9.79 7.62 -9.84
CA PHE A 30 -10.49 7.28 -8.60
C PHE A 30 -11.99 7.53 -8.73
N ARG A 31 -12.79 6.53 -8.36
CA ARG A 31 -14.26 6.61 -8.31
C ARG A 31 -14.73 5.84 -7.08
N ALA A 32 -15.13 6.58 -6.01
CA ALA A 32 -15.56 5.99 -4.74
C ALA A 32 -16.80 5.09 -4.89
N ASP A 33 -17.75 5.50 -5.72
CA ASP A 33 -18.98 4.74 -5.99
C ASP A 33 -18.71 3.39 -6.69
N LEU A 34 -17.81 3.36 -7.68
CA LEU A 34 -17.43 2.13 -8.37
C LEU A 34 -16.61 1.21 -7.46
N LEU A 35 -15.71 1.79 -6.66
CA LEU A 35 -14.93 1.04 -5.68
C LEU A 35 -15.85 0.38 -4.66
N LYS A 36 -16.77 1.14 -4.05
CA LYS A 36 -17.75 0.62 -3.09
C LYS A 36 -18.61 -0.49 -3.69
N LYS A 37 -19.10 -0.30 -4.93
CA LYS A 37 -19.91 -1.30 -5.63
C LYS A 37 -19.16 -2.62 -5.86
N ALA A 38 -17.87 -2.55 -6.19
CA ALA A 38 -17.05 -3.73 -6.52
C ALA A 38 -16.50 -4.45 -5.29
N THR A 39 -16.18 -3.73 -4.23
CA THR A 39 -15.41 -4.25 -3.09
C THR A 39 -16.17 -4.22 -1.76
N GLY A 40 -17.24 -3.42 -1.67
CA GLY A 40 -17.91 -3.11 -0.39
C GLY A 40 -17.23 -2.01 0.43
N LEU A 41 -16.01 -1.60 0.07
CA LEU A 41 -15.26 -0.58 0.82
C LEU A 41 -15.90 0.81 0.69
N ASP A 42 -16.19 1.43 1.82
CA ASP A 42 -16.66 2.82 1.89
C ASP A 42 -15.44 3.75 2.01
N PHE A 43 -14.91 4.18 0.87
CA PHE A 43 -13.69 4.96 0.79
C PHE A 43 -13.98 6.46 0.75
N SER A 44 -14.08 7.09 1.93
CA SER A 44 -14.19 8.54 2.09
C SER A 44 -12.82 9.17 2.20
N VAL A 45 -12.42 9.97 1.22
CA VAL A 45 -11.10 10.61 1.19
C VAL A 45 -11.00 11.68 2.28
N ALA A 46 -10.07 11.50 3.23
CA ALA A 46 -9.75 12.48 4.26
C ALA A 46 -8.47 13.26 3.96
N GLN A 47 -7.49 12.63 3.29
CA GLN A 47 -6.20 13.26 2.96
C GLN A 47 -5.64 12.68 1.67
N ALA A 48 -4.95 13.51 0.90
CA ALA A 48 -4.18 13.12 -0.28
C ALA A 48 -2.70 13.44 -0.04
N ASN A 49 -1.82 12.53 -0.42
CA ASN A 49 -0.38 12.64 -0.23
C ASN A 49 0.37 12.40 -1.53
N LEU A 50 1.58 12.94 -1.61
CA LEU A 50 2.50 12.73 -2.71
C LEU A 50 3.91 12.50 -2.15
N SER A 51 4.62 11.52 -2.68
CA SER A 51 6.06 11.31 -2.40
C SER A 51 6.84 11.14 -3.69
N VAL A 52 8.06 11.68 -3.72
CA VAL A 52 9.03 11.46 -4.79
C VAL A 52 10.18 10.63 -4.22
N SER A 53 10.58 9.60 -4.93
CA SER A 53 11.55 8.62 -4.46
C SER A 53 12.61 8.33 -5.53
N ALA A 54 13.86 8.21 -5.12
CA ALA A 54 14.92 7.64 -5.94
C ALA A 54 14.69 6.13 -6.13
N LYS A 55 15.24 5.56 -7.20
CA LYS A 55 15.25 4.11 -7.40
C LYS A 55 15.83 3.39 -6.18
N GLY A 56 15.22 2.30 -5.79
CA GLY A 56 15.62 1.50 -4.62
C GLY A 56 15.02 1.97 -3.31
N THR A 57 14.33 3.13 -3.25
CA THR A 57 13.66 3.58 -2.03
C THR A 57 12.55 2.59 -1.67
N LEU A 58 12.70 1.95 -0.52
CA LEU A 58 11.72 1.07 0.12
C LEU A 58 11.08 1.82 1.29
N ARG A 59 9.76 2.02 1.26
CA ARG A 59 8.98 2.66 2.32
C ARG A 59 7.96 1.68 2.87
N GLY A 60 7.90 1.51 4.18
CA GLY A 60 6.98 0.60 4.85
C GLY A 60 7.73 -0.38 5.76
N ILE A 61 7.06 -1.34 6.33
CA ILE A 61 5.63 -1.65 6.24
C ILE A 61 4.89 -0.72 7.19
N HIS A 62 4.02 0.15 6.67
CA HIS A 62 3.29 1.13 7.48
C HIS A 62 1.83 0.72 7.67
N PHE A 63 1.31 0.95 8.87
CA PHE A 63 -0.09 0.73 9.23
C PHE A 63 -0.53 1.72 10.30
N ALA A 64 -1.84 1.82 10.53
CA ALA A 64 -2.41 2.68 11.56
C ALA A 64 -3.22 1.86 12.56
N ASP A 65 -3.41 2.40 13.77
CA ASP A 65 -4.28 1.83 14.79
C ASP A 65 -5.71 1.60 14.26
N VAL A 66 -6.30 0.47 14.64
CA VAL A 66 -7.69 0.15 14.33
C VAL A 66 -8.44 -0.08 15.65
N PRO A 67 -9.51 0.70 15.93
CA PRO A 67 -10.14 1.75 15.15
C PRO A 67 -9.40 3.10 15.18
N PRO A 68 -9.62 4.04 14.21
CA PRO A 68 -10.51 3.87 13.05
C PRO A 68 -9.86 3.10 11.91
N GLY A 69 -8.53 3.02 11.85
CA GLY A 69 -7.78 2.51 10.72
C GLY A 69 -7.66 3.52 9.57
N GLN A 70 -6.81 3.20 8.60
CA GLN A 70 -6.57 4.04 7.42
C GLN A 70 -6.51 3.14 6.18
N ALA A 71 -7.59 3.14 5.38
CA ALA A 71 -7.55 2.53 4.06
C ALA A 71 -6.77 3.43 3.09
N LYS A 72 -6.10 2.81 2.12
CA LYS A 72 -5.23 3.51 1.16
C LYS A 72 -5.62 3.17 -0.27
N TYR A 73 -5.60 4.17 -1.14
CA TYR A 73 -5.69 4.05 -2.59
C TYR A 73 -4.42 4.64 -3.18
N VAL A 74 -3.53 3.81 -3.73
CA VAL A 74 -2.16 4.18 -4.10
C VAL A 74 -1.95 4.04 -5.59
N MET A 75 -1.42 5.06 -6.24
CA MET A 75 -1.05 5.03 -7.65
C MET A 75 0.32 5.67 -7.89
N CYS A 76 0.92 5.33 -9.03
CA CYS A 76 2.11 5.99 -9.53
C CYS A 76 1.73 7.05 -10.57
N SER A 77 2.08 8.31 -10.33
CA SER A 77 1.89 9.40 -11.31
C SER A 77 3.13 9.62 -12.19
N SER A 78 4.30 9.10 -11.79
CA SER A 78 5.52 9.05 -12.58
C SER A 78 6.35 7.84 -12.16
N GLY A 79 6.98 7.12 -13.10
CA GLY A 79 7.77 5.93 -12.83
C GLY A 79 6.91 4.70 -12.51
N SER A 80 7.50 3.79 -11.74
CA SER A 80 6.85 2.53 -11.33
C SER A 80 7.31 2.09 -9.95
N ILE A 81 6.44 1.34 -9.27
CA ILE A 81 6.72 0.72 -7.96
C ILE A 81 6.34 -0.75 -7.96
N GLU A 82 7.02 -1.52 -7.14
CA GLU A 82 6.54 -2.79 -6.64
C GLU A 82 5.84 -2.51 -5.30
N ASP A 83 4.52 -2.66 -5.27
CA ASP A 83 3.66 -2.31 -4.13
C ASP A 83 3.23 -3.58 -3.40
N TYR A 84 3.37 -3.58 -2.07
CA TYR A 84 3.16 -4.74 -1.21
C TYR A 84 2.02 -4.51 -0.24
N VAL A 85 1.16 -5.51 -0.13
CA VAL A 85 0.16 -5.63 0.92
C VAL A 85 0.53 -6.80 1.84
N VAL A 86 0.51 -6.56 3.14
CA VAL A 86 0.83 -7.57 4.16
C VAL A 86 -0.37 -7.72 5.10
N ASP A 87 -0.83 -8.94 5.32
CA ASP A 87 -1.86 -9.17 6.32
C ASP A 87 -1.26 -9.25 7.72
N ILE A 88 -1.39 -8.16 8.45
CA ILE A 88 -0.90 -8.03 9.82
C ILE A 88 -2.02 -8.17 10.86
N ARG A 89 -3.24 -8.52 10.45
CA ARG A 89 -4.44 -8.64 11.31
C ARG A 89 -4.42 -9.95 12.07
N VAL A 90 -4.20 -9.89 13.38
CA VAL A 90 -4.16 -11.07 14.26
C VAL A 90 -5.50 -11.81 14.20
N GLY A 91 -5.44 -13.11 13.93
CA GLY A 91 -6.62 -13.97 13.76
C GLY A 91 -7.15 -14.06 12.33
N SER A 92 -6.58 -13.33 11.38
CA SER A 92 -6.92 -13.47 9.95
C SER A 92 -6.47 -14.83 9.40
N PRO A 93 -7.23 -15.44 8.47
CA PRO A 93 -6.80 -16.69 7.82
C PRO A 93 -5.54 -16.54 6.97
N THR A 94 -5.18 -15.30 6.61
CA THR A 94 -3.96 -14.96 5.84
C THR A 94 -2.93 -14.20 6.68
N PHE A 95 -3.03 -14.25 8.02
CA PHE A 95 -2.08 -13.56 8.92
C PHE A 95 -0.63 -13.92 8.59
N GLY A 96 0.21 -12.89 8.40
CA GLY A 96 1.62 -13.02 8.00
C GLY A 96 1.84 -13.28 6.51
N ALA A 97 0.79 -13.53 5.72
CA ALA A 97 0.91 -13.61 4.27
C ALA A 97 1.00 -12.20 3.64
N TRP A 98 1.57 -12.16 2.44
CA TRP A 98 1.66 -10.94 1.65
C TRP A 98 1.43 -11.22 0.17
N ASP A 99 1.04 -10.18 -0.55
CA ASP A 99 0.92 -10.16 -2.01
C ASP A 99 1.48 -8.85 -2.54
N ARG A 100 1.67 -8.75 -3.84
CA ARG A 100 2.24 -7.57 -4.49
C ARG A 100 1.68 -7.33 -5.88
N ALA A 101 1.78 -6.09 -6.32
CA ALA A 101 1.48 -5.69 -7.69
C ALA A 101 2.49 -4.66 -8.20
N ILE A 102 2.71 -4.64 -9.51
CA ILE A 102 3.42 -3.52 -10.15
C ILE A 102 2.39 -2.43 -10.43
N ILE A 103 2.66 -1.25 -9.88
CA ILE A 103 1.86 -0.05 -10.09
C ILE A 103 2.72 0.95 -10.85
N SER A 104 2.24 1.44 -11.99
CA SER A 104 3.04 2.29 -12.86
C SER A 104 2.24 3.44 -13.48
N ALA A 105 2.97 4.50 -13.79
CA ALA A 105 2.40 5.65 -14.50
C ALA A 105 1.93 5.29 -15.91
N SER A 106 2.56 4.30 -16.57
CA SER A 106 2.16 3.85 -17.91
C SER A 106 0.83 3.10 -17.92
N GLU A 107 0.60 2.25 -16.90
CA GLU A 107 -0.64 1.48 -16.80
C GLU A 107 -1.78 2.27 -16.15
N ARG A 108 -1.48 3.41 -15.50
CA ARG A 108 -2.45 4.21 -14.74
C ARG A 108 -3.17 3.41 -13.64
N ASN A 109 -2.66 2.23 -13.30
CA ASN A 109 -3.26 1.35 -12.31
C ASN A 109 -2.99 1.83 -10.87
N ALA A 110 -3.77 1.28 -9.94
CA ALA A 110 -3.66 1.58 -8.52
C ALA A 110 -3.82 0.30 -7.69
N ILE A 111 -3.34 0.34 -6.46
CA ILE A 111 -3.65 -0.66 -5.45
C ILE A 111 -4.54 -0.05 -4.36
N VAL A 112 -5.46 -0.84 -3.84
CA VAL A 112 -6.34 -0.47 -2.73
C VAL A 112 -6.09 -1.43 -1.59
N LEU A 113 -5.93 -0.88 -0.40
CA LEU A 113 -5.78 -1.64 0.84
C LEU A 113 -6.83 -1.16 1.84
N ASP A 114 -7.57 -2.10 2.41
CA ASP A 114 -8.51 -1.84 3.50
C ASP A 114 -7.78 -1.56 4.82
N VAL A 115 -8.52 -1.09 5.81
CA VAL A 115 -8.00 -0.83 7.15
C VAL A 115 -7.40 -2.08 7.77
N GLY A 116 -6.34 -1.90 8.57
CA GLY A 116 -5.66 -2.97 9.27
C GLY A 116 -4.64 -3.75 8.43
N LEU A 117 -4.51 -3.47 7.14
CA LEU A 117 -3.45 -4.04 6.31
C LEU A 117 -2.15 -3.23 6.43
N GLY A 118 -1.01 -3.92 6.38
CA GLY A 118 0.31 -3.32 6.26
C GLY A 118 0.61 -2.98 4.80
N HIS A 119 1.25 -1.85 4.55
CA HIS A 119 1.59 -1.34 3.23
C HIS A 119 3.06 -1.00 3.09
N ALA A 120 3.69 -1.45 2.02
CA ALA A 120 5.03 -1.03 1.64
C ALA A 120 5.14 -0.87 0.12
N PHE A 121 6.10 -0.06 -0.34
CA PHE A 121 6.43 -0.02 -1.76
C PHE A 121 7.93 0.18 -2.01
N LEU A 122 8.41 -0.38 -3.10
CA LEU A 122 9.76 -0.23 -3.62
C LEU A 122 9.72 0.57 -4.93
N ALA A 123 10.40 1.71 -4.99
CA ALA A 123 10.55 2.50 -6.20
C ALA A 123 11.52 1.80 -7.18
N LEU A 124 11.05 1.55 -8.40
CA LEU A 124 11.82 0.84 -9.44
C LEU A 124 12.62 1.76 -10.37
N GLU A 125 12.31 3.06 -10.33
CA GLU A 125 12.91 4.10 -11.18
C GLU A 125 13.24 5.34 -10.36
N ASP A 126 14.15 6.17 -10.85
CA ASP A 126 14.43 7.48 -10.24
C ASP A 126 13.26 8.45 -10.47
N ASN A 127 13.06 9.37 -9.53
CA ASN A 127 11.97 10.33 -9.53
C ASN A 127 10.58 9.69 -9.58
N THR A 128 10.47 8.43 -9.12
CA THR A 128 9.18 7.76 -8.98
C THR A 128 8.27 8.56 -8.05
N THR A 129 7.12 8.99 -8.58
CA THR A 129 6.16 9.80 -7.84
C THR A 129 4.93 8.95 -7.52
N VAL A 130 4.73 8.70 -6.24
CA VAL A 130 3.57 7.99 -5.71
C VAL A 130 2.58 9.01 -5.14
N THR A 131 1.35 8.92 -5.60
CA THR A 131 0.22 9.73 -5.13
C THR A 131 -0.79 8.79 -4.49
N TYR A 132 -1.26 9.12 -3.28
CA TYR A 132 -2.21 8.25 -2.59
C TYR A 132 -3.24 9.00 -1.78
N LEU A 133 -4.44 8.42 -1.76
CA LEU A 133 -5.59 8.88 -0.99
C LEU A 133 -5.72 8.00 0.24
N VAL A 134 -6.11 8.59 1.37
CA VAL A 134 -6.33 7.88 2.63
C VAL A 134 -7.65 8.29 3.27
N THR A 135 -8.24 7.35 4.02
CA THR A 135 -9.56 7.54 4.66
C THR A 135 -9.49 8.20 6.05
N ASP A 136 -8.30 8.35 6.61
CA ASP A 136 -8.09 9.11 7.86
C ASP A 136 -6.85 10.01 7.71
N GLN A 137 -6.80 11.09 8.48
CA GLN A 137 -5.67 12.01 8.48
C GLN A 137 -4.47 11.38 9.19
N PHE A 138 -3.27 11.83 8.83
CA PHE A 138 -2.02 11.43 9.49
C PHE A 138 -2.04 11.81 10.98
N LYS A 139 -1.83 10.81 11.84
CA LYS A 139 -1.75 10.95 13.29
C LYS A 139 -0.47 10.28 13.79
N PRO A 140 0.60 11.04 14.07
CA PRO A 140 1.92 10.48 14.40
C PRO A 140 1.93 9.44 15.53
N HIS A 141 0.99 9.55 16.47
CA HIS A 141 0.85 8.64 17.62
C HIS A 141 0.09 7.35 17.32
N ALA A 142 -0.63 7.29 16.19
CA ALA A 142 -1.40 6.14 15.74
C ALA A 142 -0.79 5.43 14.51
N GLU A 143 0.36 5.92 14.03
CA GLU A 143 1.06 5.36 12.87
C GLU A 143 2.22 4.48 13.32
N HIS A 144 2.21 3.24 12.88
CA HIS A 144 3.20 2.23 13.22
C HIS A 144 3.95 1.72 11.99
N ALA A 145 5.07 1.05 12.25
CA ALA A 145 5.84 0.39 11.22
C ALA A 145 6.32 -1.01 11.68
N ILE A 146 6.51 -1.89 10.73
CA ILE A 146 7.25 -3.16 10.87
C ILE A 146 8.45 -3.07 9.93
N ASN A 147 9.61 -3.57 10.36
CA ASN A 147 10.79 -3.62 9.50
C ASN A 147 10.51 -4.46 8.24
N PRO A 148 10.59 -3.88 7.03
CA PRO A 148 10.26 -4.61 5.80
C PRO A 148 11.31 -5.69 5.44
N LEU A 149 12.48 -5.66 6.08
CA LEU A 149 13.54 -6.66 5.88
C LEU A 149 13.45 -7.82 6.90
N ASP A 150 12.39 -7.86 7.70
CA ASP A 150 12.19 -8.93 8.67
C ASP A 150 12.06 -10.29 7.99
N GLU A 151 12.87 -11.26 8.42
CA GLU A 151 12.91 -12.61 7.86
C GLU A 151 11.63 -13.41 8.15
N ASP A 152 10.90 -13.09 9.23
CA ASP A 152 9.65 -13.77 9.59
C ASP A 152 8.53 -13.48 8.55
N LEU A 153 8.53 -12.31 7.91
CA LEU A 153 7.65 -11.99 6.78
C LEU A 153 8.23 -12.47 5.45
N GLY A 154 9.54 -12.42 5.31
CA GLY A 154 10.27 -12.92 4.15
C GLY A 154 9.86 -12.27 2.82
N LEU A 155 9.57 -10.96 2.80
CA LEU A 155 9.24 -10.22 1.58
C LEU A 155 10.36 -10.40 0.53
N LYS A 156 9.95 -10.52 -0.73
CA LYS A 156 10.88 -10.66 -1.86
C LYS A 156 10.81 -9.41 -2.71
N PHE A 157 11.94 -8.72 -2.85
CA PHE A 157 12.07 -7.47 -3.59
C PHE A 157 12.68 -7.69 -4.97
N ALA A 158 12.27 -6.88 -5.95
CA ALA A 158 12.83 -6.91 -7.30
C ALA A 158 14.31 -6.49 -7.34
N LEU A 159 14.78 -5.70 -6.34
CA LEU A 159 16.16 -5.27 -6.22
C LEU A 159 16.87 -6.02 -5.10
N PRO A 160 18.21 -6.25 -5.22
CA PRO A 160 18.98 -6.87 -4.16
C PRO A 160 19.10 -5.94 -2.94
N ALA A 161 19.25 -6.51 -1.73
CA ALA A 161 19.25 -5.77 -0.47
C ALA A 161 20.25 -4.59 -0.43
N ARG A 162 21.41 -4.71 -1.10
CA ARG A 162 22.43 -3.64 -1.18
C ARG A 162 21.98 -2.39 -1.97
N GLU A 163 20.91 -2.51 -2.74
CA GLU A 163 20.35 -1.41 -3.55
C GLU A 163 19.11 -0.80 -2.91
N LEU A 164 18.66 -1.32 -1.77
CA LEU A 164 17.50 -0.80 -1.06
C LEU A 164 17.89 0.41 -0.20
N LEU A 165 17.09 1.48 -0.32
CA LEU A 165 17.25 2.71 0.45
C LEU A 165 16.07 2.82 1.43
N LEU A 166 16.36 2.66 2.72
CA LEU A 166 15.37 2.73 3.78
C LEU A 166 15.60 3.93 4.69
N SER A 167 14.55 4.41 5.32
CA SER A 167 14.65 5.40 6.38
C SER A 167 15.14 4.74 7.69
N GLU A 168 15.72 5.53 8.58
CA GLU A 168 16.07 5.07 9.94
C GLU A 168 14.82 4.58 10.69
N LYS A 169 13.67 5.25 10.49
CA LYS A 169 12.39 4.83 11.06
C LYS A 169 12.01 3.41 10.64
N ASP A 170 12.16 3.08 9.37
CA ASP A 170 11.75 1.77 8.84
C ASP A 170 12.76 0.68 9.23
N THR A 171 14.05 0.97 9.24
CA THR A 171 15.09 0.01 9.65
C THR A 171 15.12 -0.27 11.16
N SER A 172 14.73 0.71 11.99
CA SER A 172 14.64 0.55 13.44
C SER A 172 13.27 0.08 13.93
N ALA A 173 12.30 -0.10 13.04
CA ALA A 173 11.00 -0.63 13.38
C ALA A 173 11.11 -2.08 13.91
N PRO A 174 10.19 -2.50 14.81
CA PRO A 174 10.17 -3.88 15.30
C PRO A 174 9.94 -4.87 14.16
N GLY A 175 10.43 -6.09 14.31
CA GLY A 175 10.05 -7.21 13.46
C GLY A 175 8.58 -7.62 13.68
N PHE A 176 8.05 -8.43 12.77
CA PHE A 176 6.63 -8.82 12.74
C PHE A 176 6.18 -9.51 14.03
N LEU A 177 6.92 -10.54 14.48
CA LEU A 177 6.58 -11.27 15.71
C LEU A 177 6.77 -10.39 16.95
N ALA A 178 7.76 -9.49 16.95
CA ALA A 178 7.95 -8.53 18.04
C ALA A 178 6.80 -7.52 18.11
N ALA A 179 6.32 -7.01 16.98
CA ALA A 179 5.16 -6.14 16.91
C ALA A 179 3.88 -6.85 17.39
N GLN A 180 3.70 -8.13 17.02
CA GLN A 180 2.61 -8.96 17.52
C GLN A 180 2.68 -9.12 19.05
N ALA A 181 3.84 -9.50 19.57
CA ALA A 181 4.03 -9.72 21.01
C ALA A 181 3.82 -8.43 21.84
N ALA A 182 4.14 -7.28 21.26
CA ALA A 182 3.89 -5.96 21.85
C ALA A 182 2.42 -5.50 21.77
N GLY A 183 1.53 -6.25 21.09
CA GLY A 183 0.11 -5.90 20.92
C GLY A 183 -0.12 -4.71 19.99
N LEU A 184 0.83 -4.41 19.08
CA LEU A 184 0.72 -3.30 18.15
C LEU A 184 -0.15 -3.64 16.92
N LEU A 185 -0.30 -4.93 16.62
CA LEU A 185 -0.98 -5.35 15.39
C LEU A 185 -2.50 -5.31 15.54
N PRO A 186 -3.24 -4.88 14.49
CA PRO A 186 -4.70 -4.88 14.50
C PRO A 186 -5.26 -6.29 14.59
N THR A 187 -6.51 -6.41 15.04
CA THR A 187 -7.23 -7.68 15.11
C THR A 187 -8.17 -7.81 13.92
N TRP A 188 -8.26 -9.02 13.36
CA TRP A 188 -9.23 -9.36 12.31
C TRP A 188 -10.66 -9.29 12.85
N GLN A 189 -11.55 -8.64 12.10
CA GLN A 189 -12.95 -8.44 12.50
C GLN A 189 -13.93 -9.36 11.72
N GLY A 190 -13.41 -10.25 10.87
CA GLY A 190 -14.25 -11.16 10.05
C GLY A 190 -14.63 -10.61 8.70
#